data_53e1ffaf1fe1701e843356ae2ed2b6f2
#
_entry.id   53e1ffaf1fe1701e843356ae2ed2b6f2
#
_cell.length_a   1.000
_cell.length_b   1.000
_cell.length_c   1.000
_cell.angle_alpha   90.00
_cell.angle_beta   90.00
_cell.angle_gamma   90.00
#
_symmetry.space_group_name_H-M   'P 1'
#
loop_
_entity.id
_entity.type
_entity.pdbx_description
1 polymer ?
#
loop_
_entity_poly.entity_id
_entity_poly.type
_entity_poly.pdbx_seq_one_letter_code
_entity_poly.pdbx_strand_id
1 'polypeptide(L)'
;MTDTEMLNMLKVDLGISGDSYDDRLGQYIESAKKNISIEGITLDADSVLDCNLVIQYAAWLWRKRINGEGMPRMLRWELNQRLFHEKMHEEEA
;
A
#
# COMPACT_ATOMS: atom_id res chain seq x y z
N MET A 1 8.03 9.61 -2.94
CA MET A 1 7.50 9.00 -4.19
C MET A 1 6.18 9.67 -4.53
N THR A 2 6.00 10.09 -5.78
CA THR A 2 4.76 10.73 -6.22
C THR A 2 3.68 9.69 -6.48
N ASP A 3 2.44 10.15 -6.58
CA ASP A 3 1.31 9.26 -6.91
C ASP A 3 1.49 8.60 -8.28
N THR A 4 2.04 9.34 -9.25
CA THR A 4 2.33 8.81 -10.58
C THR A 4 3.39 7.70 -10.51
N GLU A 5 4.42 7.89 -9.70
CA GLU A 5 5.46 6.87 -9.53
C GLU A 5 4.89 5.62 -8.87
N MET A 6 4.05 5.76 -7.84
CA MET A 6 3.40 4.63 -7.20
C MET A 6 2.49 3.87 -8.16
N LEU A 7 1.72 4.61 -8.98
CA LEU A 7 0.87 3.99 -9.99
C LEU A 7 1.69 3.16 -10.97
N ASN A 8 2.80 3.72 -11.45
CA ASN A 8 3.66 3.02 -12.41
C ASN A 8 4.27 1.75 -11.81
N MET A 9 4.72 1.81 -10.56
CA MET A 9 5.27 0.64 -9.88
C MET A 9 4.21 -0.42 -9.63
N LEU A 10 3.02 0.00 -9.27
CA LEU A 10 1.90 -0.93 -9.09
C LEU A 10 1.58 -1.65 -10.40
N LYS A 11 1.57 -0.92 -11.51
CA LYS A 11 1.33 -1.52 -12.83
C LYS A 11 2.40 -2.55 -13.18
N VAL A 12 3.66 -2.26 -12.89
CA VAL A 12 4.74 -3.22 -13.10
C VAL A 12 4.51 -4.49 -12.27
N ASP A 13 4.19 -4.32 -11.00
CA ASP A 13 3.97 -5.46 -10.10
C ASP A 13 2.80 -6.34 -10.54
N LEU A 14 1.79 -5.74 -11.13
CA LEU A 14 0.60 -6.46 -11.59
C LEU A 14 0.68 -6.94 -13.04
N GLY A 15 1.75 -6.57 -13.75
CA GLY A 15 1.91 -6.93 -15.15
C GLY A 15 0.93 -6.23 -16.08
N ILE A 16 0.48 -5.03 -15.72
CA ILE A 16 -0.47 -4.26 -16.49
C ILE A 16 0.26 -3.25 -17.36
N SER A 17 -0.03 -3.25 -18.66
CA SER A 17 0.46 -2.22 -19.58
C SER A 17 -0.73 -1.41 -20.10
N GLY A 18 -0.45 -0.18 -20.56
CA GLY A 18 -1.50 0.72 -21.02
C GLY A 18 -2.15 1.46 -19.86
N ASP A 19 -3.15 2.28 -20.19
CA ASP A 19 -3.75 3.21 -19.22
C ASP A 19 -5.23 2.94 -18.91
N SER A 20 -5.77 1.82 -19.39
CA SER A 20 -7.20 1.50 -19.24
C SER A 20 -7.64 1.37 -17.78
N TYR A 21 -6.74 0.98 -16.90
CA TYR A 21 -7.05 0.76 -15.49
C TYR A 21 -6.47 1.82 -14.57
N ASP A 22 -5.87 2.88 -15.10
CA ASP A 22 -5.16 3.87 -14.29
C ASP A 22 -6.06 4.51 -13.23
N ASP A 23 -7.28 4.89 -13.58
CA ASP A 23 -8.21 5.48 -12.62
C ASP A 23 -8.55 4.51 -11.50
N ARG A 24 -8.82 3.25 -11.84
CA ARG A 24 -9.16 2.23 -10.84
C ARG A 24 -7.99 1.92 -9.95
N LEU A 25 -6.80 1.79 -10.52
CA LEU A 25 -5.59 1.53 -9.75
C LEU A 25 -5.27 2.70 -8.83
N GLY A 26 -5.48 3.92 -9.29
CA GLY A 26 -5.33 5.12 -8.44
C GLY A 26 -6.27 5.09 -7.25
N GLN A 27 -7.51 4.63 -7.44
CA GLN A 27 -8.46 4.47 -6.34
C GLN A 27 -7.99 3.43 -5.33
N TYR A 28 -7.39 2.33 -5.79
CA TYR A 28 -6.84 1.32 -4.88
C TYR A 28 -5.66 1.86 -4.08
N ILE A 29 -4.82 2.70 -4.69
CA ILE A 29 -3.73 3.35 -3.98
C ILE A 29 -4.28 4.24 -2.87
N GLU A 30 -5.29 5.05 -3.17
CA GLU A 30 -5.92 5.92 -2.16
C GLU A 30 -6.60 5.11 -1.06
N SER A 31 -7.28 4.04 -1.42
CA SER A 31 -7.90 3.13 -0.45
C SER A 31 -6.86 2.47 0.45
N ALA A 32 -5.73 2.06 -0.14
CA ALA A 32 -4.64 1.46 0.62
C ALA A 32 -4.08 2.45 1.64
N LYS A 33 -3.82 3.69 1.23
CA LYS A 33 -3.34 4.73 2.13
C LYS A 33 -4.29 4.95 3.30
N LYS A 34 -5.58 5.02 3.00
CA LYS A 34 -6.59 5.25 4.02
C LYS A 34 -6.69 4.08 4.99
N ASN A 35 -6.72 2.86 4.49
CA ASN A 35 -6.82 1.67 5.32
C ASN A 35 -5.60 1.51 6.24
N ILE A 36 -4.41 1.79 5.72
CA ILE A 36 -3.18 1.76 6.51
C ILE A 36 -3.23 2.82 7.61
N SER A 37 -3.72 4.02 7.29
CA SER A 37 -3.87 5.10 8.27
C SER A 37 -4.87 4.74 9.37
N ILE A 38 -5.95 4.05 9.02
CA ILE A 38 -6.95 3.60 10.00
C ILE A 38 -6.33 2.62 11.00
N GLU A 39 -5.34 1.83 10.58
CA GLU A 39 -4.65 0.92 11.49
C GLU A 39 -3.76 1.64 12.51
N GLY A 40 -3.50 2.93 12.32
CA GLY A 40 -2.71 3.73 13.25
C GLY A 40 -1.31 4.07 12.72
N ILE A 41 -1.06 3.87 11.44
CA ILE A 41 0.23 4.17 10.82
C ILE A 41 0.17 5.54 10.15
N THR A 42 1.11 6.42 10.50
CA THR A 42 1.27 7.71 9.83
C THR A 42 2.25 7.53 8.67
N LEU A 43 1.71 7.46 7.45
CA LEU A 43 2.53 7.22 6.25
C LEU A 43 3.38 8.43 5.91
N ASP A 44 4.64 8.18 5.59
CA ASP A 44 5.59 9.19 5.15
C ASP A 44 5.79 9.05 3.64
N ALA A 45 5.35 10.05 2.89
CA ALA A 45 5.44 10.05 1.43
C ALA A 45 6.88 9.99 0.91
N ASP A 46 7.84 10.39 1.73
CA ASP A 46 9.26 10.35 1.36
C ASP A 46 9.93 9.03 1.74
N SER A 47 9.25 8.19 2.50
CA SER A 47 9.78 6.89 2.89
C SER A 47 9.50 5.85 1.81
N VAL A 48 10.55 5.25 1.26
CA VAL A 48 10.45 4.17 0.28
C VAL A 48 9.71 2.98 0.89
N LEU A 49 10.00 2.67 2.16
CA LEU A 49 9.35 1.54 2.84
C LEU A 49 7.84 1.76 2.98
N ASP A 50 7.42 2.96 3.36
CA ASP A 50 6.00 3.28 3.49
C ASP A 50 5.30 3.25 2.13
N CYS A 51 5.95 3.79 1.10
CA CYS A 51 5.40 3.75 -0.26
C CYS A 51 5.26 2.32 -0.77
N ASN A 52 6.23 1.46 -0.47
CA ASN A 52 6.14 0.04 -0.84
C ASN A 52 4.98 -0.66 -0.13
N LEU A 53 4.70 -0.32 1.12
CA LEU A 53 3.54 -0.86 1.84
C LEU A 53 2.24 -0.48 1.12
N VAL A 54 2.13 0.77 0.69
CA VAL A 54 0.95 1.23 -0.05
C VAL A 54 0.79 0.45 -1.34
N ILE A 55 1.88 0.28 -2.10
CA ILE A 55 1.85 -0.44 -3.38
C ILE A 55 1.45 -1.91 -3.17
N GLN A 56 2.03 -2.57 -2.18
CA GLN A 56 1.69 -3.96 -1.88
C GLN A 56 0.24 -4.12 -1.44
N TYR A 57 -0.25 -3.20 -0.63
CA TYR A 57 -1.64 -3.21 -0.18
C TYR A 57 -2.60 -3.03 -1.36
N ALA A 58 -2.30 -2.06 -2.23
CA ALA A 58 -3.11 -1.81 -3.43
C ALA A 58 -3.09 -3.02 -4.37
N ALA A 59 -1.95 -3.68 -4.52
CA ALA A 59 -1.83 -4.90 -5.34
C ALA A 59 -2.71 -6.02 -4.77
N TRP A 60 -2.73 -6.17 -3.44
CA TRP A 60 -3.61 -7.15 -2.81
C TRP A 60 -5.08 -6.82 -3.04
N LEU A 61 -5.49 -5.55 -2.94
CA LEU A 61 -6.87 -5.15 -3.20
C LEU A 61 -7.30 -5.52 -4.62
N TRP A 62 -6.42 -5.34 -5.59
CA TRP A 62 -6.67 -5.74 -6.96
C TRP A 62 -6.87 -7.25 -7.10
N ARG A 63 -5.97 -8.05 -6.51
CA ARG A 63 -6.05 -9.50 -6.56
C ARG A 63 -7.28 -10.03 -5.82
N LYS A 64 -7.60 -9.44 -4.69
CA LYS A 64 -8.79 -9.79 -3.91
C LYS A 64 -10.06 -9.59 -4.73
N ARG A 65 -10.13 -8.52 -5.50
CA ARG A 65 -11.26 -8.24 -6.39
C ARG A 65 -11.43 -9.34 -7.44
N ILE A 66 -10.32 -9.84 -7.97
CA ILE A 66 -10.34 -10.80 -9.08
C ILE A 66 -10.61 -12.23 -8.58
N ASN A 67 -9.95 -12.66 -7.52
CA ASN A 67 -10.00 -14.05 -7.08
C ASN A 67 -10.30 -14.24 -5.59
N GLY A 68 -10.61 -13.17 -4.87
CA GLY A 68 -11.01 -13.27 -3.46
C GLY A 68 -9.90 -13.68 -2.50
N GLU A 69 -8.63 -13.60 -2.92
CA GLU A 69 -7.55 -14.05 -2.05
C GLU A 69 -7.41 -13.19 -0.78
N GLY A 70 -7.05 -13.83 0.33
CA GLY A 70 -6.81 -13.16 1.60
C GLY A 70 -5.51 -12.37 1.59
N MET A 71 -5.33 -11.51 2.60
CA MET A 71 -4.12 -10.71 2.70
C MET A 71 -2.89 -11.61 2.84
N PRO A 72 -1.84 -11.38 2.02
CA PRO A 72 -0.61 -12.15 2.14
C PRO A 72 0.02 -12.00 3.54
N ARG A 73 0.57 -13.09 4.05
CA ARG A 73 1.19 -13.10 5.39
C ARG A 73 2.31 -12.07 5.51
N MET A 74 3.13 -11.94 4.48
CA MET A 74 4.24 -10.98 4.51
C MET A 74 3.75 -9.56 4.60
N LEU A 75 2.68 -9.23 3.88
CA LEU A 75 2.10 -7.89 3.96
C LEU A 75 1.58 -7.63 5.37
N ARG A 76 0.85 -8.59 5.96
CA ARG A 76 0.36 -8.44 7.33
C ARG A 76 1.51 -8.26 8.31
N TRP A 77 2.57 -9.04 8.14
CA TRP A 77 3.74 -8.94 8.99
C TRP A 77 4.40 -7.56 8.88
N GLU A 78 4.59 -7.07 7.65
CA GLU A 78 5.21 -5.76 7.42
C GLU A 78 4.38 -4.62 8.02
N LEU A 79 3.04 -4.70 7.87
CA LEU A 79 2.14 -3.71 8.48
C LEU A 79 2.25 -3.73 10.00
N ASN A 80 2.31 -4.90 10.60
CA ASN A 80 2.45 -5.03 12.04
C ASN A 80 3.79 -4.48 12.53
N GLN A 81 4.88 -4.72 11.79
CA GLN A 81 6.20 -4.17 12.12
C GLN A 81 6.19 -2.65 12.03
N ARG A 82 5.60 -2.10 10.99
CA ARG A 82 5.51 -0.66 10.83
C ARG A 82 4.66 -0.02 11.92
N LEU A 83 3.55 -0.66 12.28
CA LEU A 83 2.68 -0.18 13.36
C LEU A 83 3.41 -0.20 14.72
N PHE A 84 4.16 -1.26 14.98
CA PHE A 84 4.97 -1.34 16.20
C PHE A 84 5.96 -0.19 16.24
N HIS A 85 6.61 0.11 15.13
CA HIS A 85 7.56 1.21 15.02
C HIS A 85 6.90 2.56 15.30
N GLU A 86 5.69 2.76 14.78
CA GLU A 86 4.90 3.98 15.03
C GLU A 86 4.60 4.17 16.51
N LYS A 87 4.19 3.10 17.19
CA LYS A 87 3.88 3.14 18.61
C LYS A 87 5.10 3.42 19.47
N MET A 88 6.25 2.88 19.08
CA MET A 88 7.51 3.17 19.78
C MET A 88 7.86 4.65 19.69
N HIS A 89 7.67 5.28 18.54
CA HIS A 89 7.90 6.71 18.36
C HIS A 89 6.96 7.56 19.19
N GLU A 90 5.69 7.16 19.29
CA GLU A 90 4.73 7.87 20.12
C GLU A 90 5.12 7.84 21.61
N GLU A 91 5.64 6.72 22.08
CA GLU A 91 6.09 6.57 23.47
C GLU A 91 7.34 7.40 23.77
N GLU A 92 8.18 7.60 22.77
CA GLU A 92 9.39 8.42 22.90
C GLU A 92 9.09 9.92 22.89
N ALA A 93 7.97 10.30 22.31
CA ALA A 93 7.54 11.69 22.25
C ALA A 93 6.87 12.10 23.55
#